data_a604ced155e0d2394c996a0776a8848c
#
_entry.id   a604ced155e0d2394c996a0776a8848c
#
_cell.length_a   1.000
_cell.length_b   1.000
_cell.length_c   1.000
_cell.angle_alpha   90.00
_cell.angle_beta   90.00
_cell.angle_gamma   90.00
#
_symmetry.space_group_name_H-M   'P 1'
#
loop_
_entity.id
_entity.type
_entity.pdbx_description
1 polymer ?
#
loop_
_entity_poly.entity_id
_entity_poly.type
_entity_poly.pdbx_seq_one_letter_code
_entity_poly.pdbx_strand_id
1 'polypeptide(L)'
;MLYHGSDGQLHHQKAELIIMACNGVGTPRLLLNSKSDLFTDGLANNSGLVGKNLMFHPLTGVAGVFDKPMRGHEGPMACSILSQEFYESDSSRGFVRGYGLHSGRSTTPMTYALGGYGIDNPIPWGDEHREIMDNIYPYLAGLTIVTEDLPEEHNCVTLDEELKDSDGIPAPKINDRVSENTK
;
A
#
# COMPACT_ATOMS: atom_id res chain seq x y z
N MET A 1 19.55 -9.64 -20.61
CA MET A 1 18.14 -9.26 -20.29
C MET A 1 17.35 -9.29 -21.60
N LEU A 2 16.15 -9.85 -21.55
CA LEU A 2 15.18 -9.78 -22.64
C LEU A 2 14.15 -8.72 -22.34
N TYR A 3 13.68 -7.97 -23.34
CA TYR A 3 12.65 -6.96 -23.18
C TYR A 3 11.88 -6.78 -24.50
N HIS A 4 10.63 -6.36 -24.42
CA HIS A 4 9.84 -5.96 -25.58
C HIS A 4 10.14 -4.50 -25.94
N GLY A 5 10.50 -4.26 -27.19
CA GLY A 5 10.71 -2.91 -27.71
C GLY A 5 9.41 -2.20 -28.08
N SER A 6 9.49 -0.93 -28.42
CA SER A 6 8.34 -0.16 -28.92
C SER A 6 7.79 -0.66 -30.26
N ASP A 7 8.55 -1.49 -30.95
CA ASP A 7 8.16 -2.20 -32.18
C ASP A 7 7.39 -3.51 -31.90
N GLY A 8 7.15 -3.85 -30.63
CA GLY A 8 6.51 -5.09 -30.19
C GLY A 8 7.38 -6.34 -30.34
N GLN A 9 8.65 -6.19 -30.69
CA GLN A 9 9.57 -7.31 -30.87
C GLN A 9 10.38 -7.57 -29.59
N LEU A 10 10.80 -8.83 -29.41
CA LEU A 10 11.65 -9.25 -28.32
C LEU A 10 13.12 -8.92 -28.63
N HIS A 11 13.73 -8.11 -27.79
CA HIS A 11 15.11 -7.69 -27.89
C HIS A 11 15.97 -8.27 -26.78
N HIS A 12 17.26 -8.40 -27.03
CA HIS A 12 18.26 -8.85 -26.07
C HIS A 12 19.28 -7.77 -25.79
N GLN A 13 19.39 -7.35 -24.53
CA GLN A 13 20.43 -6.42 -24.07
C GLN A 13 21.44 -7.14 -23.20
N LYS A 14 22.72 -7.10 -23.58
CA LYS A 14 23.83 -7.53 -22.72
C LYS A 14 24.18 -6.41 -21.75
N ALA A 15 24.50 -6.79 -20.52
CA ALA A 15 25.00 -5.88 -19.49
C ALA A 15 25.92 -6.65 -18.54
N GLU A 16 26.90 -5.99 -17.97
CA GLU A 16 27.79 -6.56 -16.95
C GLU A 16 27.10 -6.66 -15.59
N LEU A 17 26.18 -5.72 -15.32
CA LEU A 17 25.37 -5.65 -14.12
C LEU A 17 23.94 -5.30 -14.47
N ILE A 18 22.99 -5.97 -13.82
CA ILE A 18 21.56 -5.69 -13.94
C ILE A 18 21.01 -5.36 -12.55
N ILE A 19 20.45 -4.15 -12.42
CA ILE A 19 19.78 -3.71 -11.19
C ILE A 19 18.29 -3.93 -11.34
N MET A 20 17.72 -4.73 -10.44
CA MET A 20 16.28 -5.00 -10.40
C MET A 20 15.63 -4.09 -9.36
N ALA A 21 14.84 -3.14 -9.82
CA ALA A 21 14.18 -2.13 -8.99
C ALA A 21 12.70 -2.01 -9.33
N CYS A 22 12.01 -3.16 -9.45
CA CYS A 22 10.62 -3.24 -9.92
C CYS A 22 9.60 -3.31 -8.77
N ASN A 23 9.94 -2.77 -7.59
CA ASN A 23 9.17 -2.82 -6.33
C ASN A 23 8.94 -4.23 -5.77
N GLY A 24 8.16 -4.32 -4.66
CA GLY A 24 7.90 -5.58 -3.95
C GLY A 24 7.03 -6.59 -4.70
N VAL A 25 6.33 -6.18 -5.75
CA VAL A 25 5.49 -7.05 -6.58
C VAL A 25 6.16 -7.36 -7.93
N GLY A 26 6.68 -6.32 -8.59
CA GLY A 26 7.28 -6.46 -9.91
C GLY A 26 8.60 -7.23 -9.90
N THR A 27 9.42 -7.06 -8.87
CA THR A 27 10.70 -7.80 -8.75
C THR A 27 10.49 -9.32 -8.62
N PRO A 28 9.65 -9.83 -7.70
CA PRO A 28 9.32 -11.26 -7.67
C PRO A 28 8.70 -11.75 -8.97
N ARG A 29 7.76 -11.00 -9.56
CA ARG A 29 7.20 -11.35 -10.87
C ARG A 29 8.27 -11.57 -11.92
N LEU A 30 9.23 -10.63 -12.02
CA LEU A 30 10.31 -10.72 -12.99
C LEU A 30 11.22 -11.92 -12.72
N LEU A 31 11.60 -12.16 -11.47
CA LEU A 31 12.44 -13.31 -11.09
C LEU A 31 11.75 -14.65 -11.37
N LEU A 32 10.48 -14.79 -10.99
CA LEU A 32 9.69 -16.01 -11.21
C LEU A 32 9.45 -16.30 -12.69
N ASN A 33 9.32 -15.27 -13.54
CA ASN A 33 9.22 -15.42 -14.99
C ASN A 33 10.59 -15.70 -15.66
N SER A 34 11.71 -15.41 -15.00
CA SER A 34 13.07 -15.59 -15.53
C SER A 34 13.55 -17.02 -15.36
N LYS A 35 12.84 -17.96 -16.00
CA LYS A 35 13.15 -19.40 -15.96
C LYS A 35 14.17 -19.78 -17.03
N SER A 36 14.97 -20.80 -16.74
CA SER A 36 15.88 -21.45 -17.67
C SER A 36 16.18 -22.88 -17.20
N ASP A 37 16.95 -23.63 -17.98
CA ASP A 37 17.37 -25.00 -17.60
C ASP A 37 18.14 -25.00 -16.26
N LEU A 38 18.84 -23.95 -15.94
CA LEU A 38 19.56 -23.77 -14.67
C LEU A 38 18.66 -23.21 -13.54
N PHE A 39 17.57 -22.57 -13.87
CA PHE A 39 16.67 -21.89 -12.92
C PHE A 39 15.22 -22.24 -13.24
N THR A 40 14.85 -23.48 -13.03
CA THR A 40 13.53 -24.02 -13.40
C THR A 40 12.37 -23.32 -12.68
N ASP A 41 12.60 -22.88 -11.44
CA ASP A 41 11.62 -22.24 -10.57
C ASP A 41 11.76 -20.71 -10.53
N GLY A 42 12.51 -20.15 -11.47
CA GLY A 42 12.81 -18.71 -11.56
C GLY A 42 14.21 -18.35 -11.10
N LEU A 43 14.69 -17.21 -11.58
CA LEU A 43 16.03 -16.70 -11.26
C LEU A 43 16.15 -16.38 -9.77
N ALA A 44 17.28 -16.78 -9.16
CA ALA A 44 17.59 -16.59 -7.74
C ALA A 44 16.60 -17.25 -6.75
N ASN A 45 15.81 -18.23 -7.21
CA ASN A 45 14.77 -18.88 -6.39
C ASN A 45 15.17 -20.28 -5.88
N ASN A 46 16.45 -20.56 -5.68
CA ASN A 46 16.93 -21.84 -5.14
C ASN A 46 16.41 -22.14 -3.73
N SER A 47 16.09 -21.11 -2.95
CA SER A 47 15.50 -21.23 -1.61
C SER A 47 13.99 -21.42 -1.64
N GLY A 48 13.31 -21.17 -2.78
CA GLY A 48 11.86 -21.13 -2.87
C GLY A 48 11.22 -19.92 -2.17
N LEU A 49 12.01 -18.89 -1.83
CA LEU A 49 11.54 -17.72 -1.07
C LEU A 49 11.22 -16.51 -1.95
N VAL A 50 11.50 -16.55 -3.24
CA VAL A 50 11.14 -15.44 -4.13
C VAL A 50 9.63 -15.25 -4.15
N GLY A 51 9.19 -14.07 -3.82
CA GLY A 51 7.78 -13.68 -3.72
C GLY A 51 7.12 -13.98 -2.37
N LYS A 52 7.74 -14.78 -1.49
CA LYS A 52 7.21 -15.06 -0.15
C LYS A 52 7.50 -13.94 0.85
N ASN A 53 6.83 -14.00 2.01
CA ASN A 53 6.95 -13.03 3.10
C ASN A 53 6.59 -11.60 2.64
N LEU A 54 5.57 -11.48 1.82
CA LEU A 54 5.01 -10.19 1.45
C LEU A 54 4.47 -9.50 2.70
N MET A 55 4.87 -8.28 2.92
CA MET A 55 4.43 -7.45 4.04
C MET A 55 3.95 -6.12 3.51
N PHE A 56 2.81 -5.68 4.01
CA PHE A 56 2.29 -4.35 3.77
C PHE A 56 2.37 -3.49 5.04
N HIS A 57 1.93 -2.26 4.93
CA HIS A 57 1.60 -1.43 6.08
C HIS A 57 0.08 -1.35 6.18
N PRO A 58 -0.59 -2.20 6.97
CA PRO A 58 -2.00 -2.03 7.22
C PRO A 58 -2.25 -0.67 7.84
N LEU A 59 -3.21 0.02 7.25
CA LEU A 59 -3.57 1.37 7.65
C LEU A 59 -4.97 1.34 8.25
N THR A 60 -5.12 1.93 9.41
CA THR A 60 -6.44 2.26 9.95
C THR A 60 -6.46 3.71 10.38
N GLY A 61 -7.63 4.27 10.58
CA GLY A 61 -7.75 5.66 10.97
C GLY A 61 -8.98 5.92 11.80
N VAL A 62 -8.87 6.94 12.61
CA VAL A 62 -9.98 7.52 13.33
C VAL A 62 -10.07 9.00 13.03
N ALA A 63 -11.27 9.50 12.82
CA ALA A 63 -11.52 10.92 12.63
C ALA A 63 -12.59 11.39 13.61
N GLY A 64 -12.49 12.64 13.98
CA GLY A 64 -13.44 13.26 14.89
C GLY A 64 -13.76 14.69 14.48
N VAL A 65 -14.92 15.16 14.91
CA VAL A 65 -15.34 16.54 14.81
C VAL A 65 -15.05 17.20 16.17
N PHE A 66 -14.27 18.25 16.14
CA PHE A 66 -13.82 18.97 17.33
C PHE A 66 -14.68 20.19 17.61
N ASP A 67 -14.67 20.68 18.85
CA ASP A 67 -15.41 21.88 19.27
C ASP A 67 -14.84 23.19 18.69
N LYS A 68 -13.60 23.14 18.19
CA LYS A 68 -12.90 24.28 17.59
C LYS A 68 -12.50 23.98 16.16
N PRO A 69 -12.52 24.97 15.26
CA PRO A 69 -12.06 24.80 13.90
C PRO A 69 -10.61 24.32 13.87
N MET A 70 -10.39 23.15 13.30
CA MET A 70 -9.05 22.56 13.12
C MET A 70 -8.33 23.11 11.88
N ARG A 71 -9.11 23.59 10.90
CA ARG A 71 -8.62 24.19 9.63
C ARG A 71 -7.56 23.33 8.94
N GLY A 72 -7.72 22.03 9.00
CA GLY A 72 -6.76 21.07 8.45
C GLY A 72 -6.53 21.20 6.95
N HIS A 73 -7.43 21.87 6.24
CA HIS A 73 -7.32 22.18 4.81
C HIS A 73 -6.42 23.39 4.50
N GLU A 74 -6.07 24.20 5.52
CA GLU A 74 -5.18 25.34 5.36
C GLU A 74 -3.73 24.90 5.53
N GLY A 75 -2.93 25.02 4.47
CA GLY A 75 -1.51 24.64 4.45
C GLY A 75 -1.22 23.30 3.78
N PRO A 76 -0.01 22.72 3.96
CA PRO A 76 0.40 21.51 3.27
C PRO A 76 -0.49 20.32 3.61
N MET A 77 -0.92 19.61 2.57
CA MET A 77 -1.69 18.36 2.67
C MET A 77 -0.76 17.20 3.00
N ALA A 78 -0.37 17.06 4.23
CA ALA A 78 0.48 15.95 4.66
C ALA A 78 0.31 15.68 6.16
N CYS A 79 0.85 14.55 6.61
CA CYS A 79 1.06 14.29 8.01
C CYS A 79 1.99 15.38 8.59
N SER A 80 1.47 16.16 9.54
CA SER A 80 2.23 17.25 10.17
C SER A 80 2.84 16.86 11.51
N ILE A 81 2.33 15.80 12.13
CA ILE A 81 2.85 15.25 13.38
C ILE A 81 2.91 13.73 13.24
N LEU A 82 4.08 13.18 13.55
CA LEU A 82 4.33 11.76 13.60
C LEU A 82 4.74 11.42 15.04
N SER A 83 4.04 10.46 15.66
CA SER A 83 4.47 9.86 16.92
C SER A 83 4.94 8.43 16.67
N GLN A 84 6.11 8.12 17.18
CA GLN A 84 6.71 6.78 17.21
C GLN A 84 6.78 6.21 18.63
N GLU A 85 6.00 6.75 19.56
CA GLU A 85 5.97 6.29 20.96
C GLU A 85 5.64 4.80 21.11
N PHE A 86 4.84 4.28 20.17
CA PHE A 86 4.39 2.90 20.17
C PHE A 86 5.11 2.03 19.13
N TYR A 87 6.22 2.50 18.59
CA TYR A 87 6.93 1.81 17.50
C TYR A 87 7.64 0.53 17.97
N GLU A 88 8.27 0.57 19.14
CA GLU A 88 8.99 -0.58 19.67
C GLU A 88 8.02 -1.66 20.19
N SER A 89 8.45 -2.93 20.06
CA SER A 89 7.71 -4.05 20.62
C SER A 89 7.63 -3.96 22.15
N ASP A 90 6.44 -4.16 22.69
CA ASP A 90 6.20 -4.18 24.13
C ASP A 90 5.33 -5.42 24.46
N SER A 91 5.91 -6.34 25.21
CA SER A 91 5.26 -7.61 25.57
C SER A 91 3.96 -7.43 26.37
N SER A 92 3.78 -6.29 27.03
CA SER A 92 2.57 -5.99 27.80
C SER A 92 1.34 -5.72 26.93
N ARG A 93 1.55 -5.41 25.64
CA ARG A 93 0.47 -5.11 24.68
C ARG A 93 -0.21 -6.35 24.11
N GLY A 94 0.38 -7.54 24.27
CA GLY A 94 -0.20 -8.79 23.76
C GLY A 94 0.02 -9.05 22.27
N PHE A 95 0.79 -8.18 21.58
CA PHE A 95 1.22 -8.34 20.19
C PHE A 95 2.70 -7.96 20.04
N VAL A 96 3.34 -8.42 18.97
CA VAL A 96 4.72 -8.08 18.63
C VAL A 96 4.74 -6.98 17.59
N ARG A 97 5.87 -6.25 17.50
CA ARG A 97 6.04 -5.06 16.67
C ARG A 97 5.27 -3.87 17.24
N GLY A 98 5.13 -2.83 16.46
CA GLY A 98 4.52 -1.60 16.91
C GLY A 98 3.75 -0.89 15.80
N TYR A 99 3.44 0.37 16.06
CA TYR A 99 2.75 1.22 15.11
C TYR A 99 3.17 2.68 15.25
N GLY A 100 3.05 3.40 14.15
CA GLY A 100 3.22 4.85 14.13
C GLY A 100 1.87 5.55 14.08
N LEU A 101 1.77 6.68 14.77
CA LEU A 101 0.60 7.55 14.71
C LEU A 101 0.90 8.75 13.85
N HIS A 102 0.13 8.96 12.82
CA HIS A 102 0.24 10.08 11.91
C HIS A 102 -0.97 11.00 12.13
N SER A 103 -0.75 12.26 12.49
CA SER A 103 -1.86 13.21 12.48
C SER A 103 -2.24 13.48 11.04
N GLY A 104 -3.44 13.02 10.66
CA GLY A 104 -4.03 13.34 9.37
C GLY A 104 -4.61 14.75 9.40
N ARG A 105 -4.23 15.58 8.44
CA ARG A 105 -5.01 16.77 8.14
C ARG A 105 -6.26 16.37 7.38
N SER A 106 -7.30 17.19 7.42
CA SER A 106 -8.48 16.93 6.61
C SER A 106 -8.10 16.90 5.10
N THR A 107 -8.91 16.23 4.30
CA THR A 107 -8.76 16.21 2.85
C THR A 107 -8.97 17.61 2.26
N THR A 108 -8.67 17.78 0.97
CA THR A 108 -9.01 19.07 0.31
C THR A 108 -10.52 19.30 0.34
N PRO A 109 -10.98 20.57 0.32
CA PRO A 109 -12.41 20.88 0.27
C PRO A 109 -13.13 20.14 -0.88
N MET A 110 -12.50 20.11 -2.05
CA MET A 110 -13.05 19.42 -3.22
C MET A 110 -13.21 17.91 -2.98
N THR A 111 -12.17 17.27 -2.45
CA THR A 111 -12.22 15.83 -2.16
C THR A 111 -13.28 15.49 -1.14
N TYR A 112 -13.40 16.32 -0.09
CA TYR A 112 -14.43 16.11 0.93
C TYR A 112 -15.83 16.36 0.39
N ALA A 113 -16.03 17.44 -0.37
CA ALA A 113 -17.32 17.77 -0.97
C ALA A 113 -17.85 16.67 -1.91
N LEU A 114 -16.95 15.98 -2.63
CA LEU A 114 -17.33 14.94 -3.59
C LEU A 114 -17.39 13.52 -2.99
N GLY A 115 -16.61 13.22 -1.98
CA GLY A 115 -16.46 11.85 -1.47
C GLY A 115 -16.60 11.70 0.04
N GLY A 116 -16.76 12.78 0.78
CA GLY A 116 -16.81 12.70 2.24
C GLY A 116 -15.47 12.26 2.86
N TYR A 117 -15.53 11.84 4.10
CA TYR A 117 -14.41 11.25 4.82
C TYR A 117 -14.56 9.73 4.86
N GLY A 118 -14.34 9.10 3.69
CA GLY A 118 -14.48 7.66 3.51
C GLY A 118 -15.47 7.31 2.38
N ILE A 119 -15.22 6.18 1.76
CA ILE A 119 -15.93 5.72 0.55
C ILE A 119 -17.41 5.41 0.82
N ASP A 120 -17.76 5.13 2.09
CA ASP A 120 -19.08 4.60 2.45
C ASP A 120 -20.08 5.69 2.92
N ASN A 121 -19.69 6.95 3.01
CA ASN A 121 -20.57 8.04 3.44
C ASN A 121 -20.46 9.24 2.49
N PRO A 122 -21.11 9.19 1.33
CA PRO A 122 -21.18 10.35 0.45
C PRO A 122 -21.93 11.50 1.15
N ILE A 123 -21.39 12.70 1.02
CA ILE A 123 -22.08 13.89 1.53
C ILE A 123 -23.34 14.13 0.68
N PRO A 124 -24.52 14.32 1.29
CA PRO A 124 -25.75 14.60 0.56
C PRO A 124 -25.64 15.91 -0.25
N TRP A 125 -26.49 16.06 -1.25
CA TRP A 125 -26.55 17.26 -2.08
C TRP A 125 -27.54 18.29 -1.51
N GLY A 126 -27.38 19.56 -1.89
CA GLY A 126 -28.28 20.64 -1.54
C GLY A 126 -27.90 21.37 -0.26
N ASP A 127 -28.89 21.78 0.52
CA ASP A 127 -28.67 22.58 1.73
C ASP A 127 -27.90 21.81 2.81
N GLU A 128 -28.18 20.53 2.93
CA GLU A 128 -27.46 19.64 3.85
C GLU A 128 -25.96 19.53 3.49
N HIS A 129 -25.63 19.50 2.20
CA HIS A 129 -24.23 19.56 1.74
C HIS A 129 -23.53 20.82 2.24
N ARG A 130 -24.20 21.97 2.11
CA ARG A 130 -23.66 23.25 2.57
C ARG A 130 -23.47 23.25 4.08
N GLU A 131 -24.44 22.76 4.82
CA GLU A 131 -24.38 22.68 6.27
C GLU A 131 -23.21 21.81 6.74
N ILE A 132 -22.97 20.67 6.10
CA ILE A 132 -21.81 19.81 6.40
C ILE A 132 -20.49 20.51 6.07
N MET A 133 -20.40 21.18 4.93
CA MET A 133 -19.18 21.88 4.53
C MET A 133 -18.87 23.09 5.45
N ASP A 134 -19.87 23.76 5.96
CA ASP A 134 -19.70 24.94 6.82
C ASP A 134 -19.47 24.57 8.30
N ASN A 135 -20.17 23.52 8.80
CA ASN A 135 -20.25 23.23 10.23
C ASN A 135 -19.52 21.96 10.66
N ILE A 136 -19.12 21.10 9.73
CA ILE A 136 -18.41 19.84 10.05
C ILE A 136 -17.00 19.86 9.47
N TYR A 137 -16.86 20.14 8.18
CA TYR A 137 -15.59 20.04 7.50
C TYR A 137 -14.44 20.85 8.15
N PRO A 138 -14.61 22.12 8.56
CA PRO A 138 -13.54 22.88 9.21
C PRO A 138 -13.10 22.33 10.57
N TYR A 139 -13.95 21.52 11.21
CA TYR A 139 -13.74 20.97 12.55
C TYR A 139 -13.19 19.55 12.54
N LEU A 140 -12.97 18.97 11.36
CA LEU A 140 -12.46 17.63 11.22
C LEU A 140 -10.96 17.55 11.47
N ALA A 141 -10.56 16.54 12.24
CA ALA A 141 -9.20 16.07 12.30
C ALA A 141 -9.18 14.55 12.53
N GLY A 142 -8.07 13.91 12.19
CA GLY A 142 -7.95 12.48 12.32
C GLY A 142 -6.53 12.03 12.63
N LEU A 143 -6.44 10.77 13.02
CA LEU A 143 -5.19 10.03 13.16
C LEU A 143 -5.21 8.85 12.21
N THR A 144 -4.13 8.67 11.48
CA THR A 144 -3.85 7.44 10.75
C THR A 144 -2.87 6.60 11.56
N ILE A 145 -3.21 5.35 11.77
CA ILE A 145 -2.38 4.38 12.46
C ILE A 145 -1.75 3.51 11.38
N VAL A 146 -0.42 3.51 11.34
CA VAL A 146 0.38 2.69 10.41
C VAL A 146 0.95 1.55 11.22
N THR A 147 0.45 0.34 11.01
CA THR A 147 0.90 -0.85 11.71
C THR A 147 1.99 -1.57 10.92
N GLU A 148 2.76 -2.40 11.60
CA GLU A 148 3.77 -3.26 11.01
C GLU A 148 3.22 -4.67 10.85
N ASP A 149 3.35 -5.21 9.64
CA ASP A 149 2.95 -6.59 9.36
C ASP A 149 4.10 -7.57 9.64
N LEU A 150 3.77 -8.85 9.80
CA LEU A 150 4.76 -9.89 10.03
C LEU A 150 5.07 -10.66 8.74
N PRO A 151 6.33 -11.14 8.58
CA PRO A 151 6.70 -11.97 7.43
C PRO A 151 6.10 -13.37 7.59
N GLU A 152 5.07 -13.66 6.81
CA GLU A 152 4.42 -14.96 6.76
C GLU A 152 4.53 -15.54 5.34
N GLU A 153 4.96 -16.81 5.22
CA GLU A 153 5.22 -17.42 3.91
C GLU A 153 4.00 -17.54 3.00
N HIS A 154 2.79 -17.59 3.58
CA HIS A 154 1.56 -17.64 2.80
C HIS A 154 1.20 -16.28 2.19
N ASN A 155 1.72 -15.19 2.75
CA ASN A 155 1.65 -13.87 2.15
C ASN A 155 2.72 -13.78 1.07
N CYS A 156 2.29 -13.81 -0.19
CA CYS A 156 3.23 -13.98 -1.28
C CYS A 156 2.74 -13.40 -2.60
N VAL A 157 3.71 -13.12 -3.46
CA VAL A 157 3.52 -12.86 -4.88
C VAL A 157 3.86 -14.12 -5.65
N THR A 158 2.90 -14.63 -6.40
CA THR A 158 3.05 -15.74 -7.34
C THR A 158 2.77 -15.28 -8.76
N LEU A 159 2.87 -16.18 -9.72
CA LEU A 159 2.41 -15.92 -11.09
C LEU A 159 0.98 -16.44 -11.25
N ASP A 160 0.16 -15.68 -11.96
CA ASP A 160 -1.18 -16.12 -12.33
C ASP A 160 -1.07 -17.08 -13.53
N GLU A 161 -1.81 -18.19 -13.50
CA GLU A 161 -1.78 -19.21 -14.55
C GLU A 161 -2.56 -18.79 -15.80
N GLU A 162 -3.58 -17.98 -15.63
CA GLU A 162 -4.51 -17.60 -16.70
C GLU A 162 -4.27 -16.17 -17.17
N LEU A 163 -4.13 -15.23 -16.22
CA LEU A 163 -4.00 -13.80 -16.51
C LEU A 163 -2.59 -13.47 -16.99
N LYS A 164 -2.54 -12.83 -18.15
CA LYS A 164 -1.29 -12.35 -18.77
C LYS A 164 -1.43 -10.88 -19.18
N ASP A 165 -0.30 -10.22 -19.29
CA ASP A 165 -0.25 -8.89 -19.86
C ASP A 165 -0.35 -8.89 -21.41
N SER A 166 -0.26 -7.70 -22.03
CA SER A 166 -0.33 -7.54 -23.49
C SER A 166 0.76 -8.29 -24.26
N ASP A 167 1.87 -8.60 -23.61
CA ASP A 167 3.00 -9.33 -24.19
C ASP A 167 2.94 -10.85 -23.92
N GLY A 168 1.86 -11.31 -23.30
CA GLY A 168 1.64 -12.72 -22.97
C GLY A 168 2.41 -13.20 -21.75
N ILE A 169 2.99 -12.29 -20.97
CA ILE A 169 3.76 -12.61 -19.75
C ILE A 169 2.80 -12.77 -18.57
N PRO A 170 2.91 -13.86 -17.77
CA PRO A 170 2.06 -14.07 -16.60
C PRO A 170 2.00 -12.87 -15.65
N ALA A 171 0.79 -12.51 -15.26
CA ALA A 171 0.55 -11.43 -14.30
C ALA A 171 0.98 -11.83 -12.88
N PRO A 172 1.32 -10.89 -12.00
CA PRO A 172 1.54 -11.19 -10.60
C PRO A 172 0.19 -11.46 -9.92
N LYS A 173 0.13 -12.52 -9.12
CA LYS A 173 -0.98 -12.85 -8.24
C LYS A 173 -0.55 -12.60 -6.80
N ILE A 174 -1.24 -11.73 -6.11
CA ILE A 174 -0.99 -11.39 -4.72
C ILE A 174 -1.89 -12.23 -3.84
N ASN A 175 -1.28 -12.98 -2.92
CA ASN A 175 -1.95 -13.65 -1.84
C ASN A 175 -1.55 -12.94 -0.55
N ASP A 176 -2.51 -12.29 0.09
CA ASP A 176 -2.30 -11.53 1.30
C ASP A 176 -3.41 -11.80 2.32
N ARG A 177 -3.01 -11.99 3.54
CA ARG A 177 -3.92 -12.18 4.67
C ARG A 177 -3.34 -11.51 5.89
N VAL A 178 -4.03 -10.51 6.39
CA VAL A 178 -3.67 -9.81 7.63
C VAL A 178 -3.58 -10.80 8.77
N SER A 179 -2.45 -10.79 9.48
CA SER A 179 -2.20 -11.68 10.60
C SER A 179 -3.06 -11.33 11.82
N GLU A 180 -3.24 -12.28 12.73
CA GLU A 180 -3.92 -12.00 14.03
C GLU A 180 -3.11 -11.01 14.88
N ASN A 181 -1.79 -10.94 14.68
CA ASN A 181 -0.94 -9.95 15.35
C ASN A 181 -1.22 -8.52 14.89
N THR A 182 -1.65 -8.36 13.64
CA THR A 182 -1.87 -7.05 13.02
C THR A 182 -3.31 -6.54 13.21
N LYS A 183 -4.24 -7.42 13.53
CA LYS A 183 -5.65 -7.09 13.84
C LYS A 183 -5.80 -6.52 15.26
#